data_a0081e9704824517ad5c3199f1ed62f8
#
_entry.id   a0081e9704824517ad5c3199f1ed62f8
#
_cell.length_a   1.000
_cell.length_b   1.000
_cell.length_c   1.000
_cell.angle_alpha   90.00
_cell.angle_beta   90.00
_cell.angle_gamma   90.00
#
_symmetry.space_group_name_H-M   'P 1'
#
loop_
_entity.id
_entity.type
_entity.pdbx_description
1 polymer ?
#
loop_
_entity_poly.entity_id
_entity_poly.type
_entity_poly.pdbx_seq_one_letter_code
_entity_poly.pdbx_strand_id
1 'polypeptide(L)'
;MIRKQTNIKNKKLALDFKPSMTALSRIMQTMIENGSECKTKLSLDANLNYARLVRHIVWLEKKGLVESKVEDNKINVVLTENGKTFASTISGISQ
;
A
#
# COMPACT_ATOMS: atom_id res chain seq x y z
N MET A 1 6.04 28.65 9.68
CA MET A 1 4.97 28.97 8.76
C MET A 1 4.98 28.09 7.55
N ILE A 2 6.05 28.14 6.83
CA ILE A 2 6.18 27.35 5.59
C ILE A 2 6.07 25.88 5.86
N ARG A 3 6.64 25.43 6.97
CA ARG A 3 6.59 24.02 7.32
C ARG A 3 5.16 23.52 7.52
N LYS A 4 4.32 24.39 8.08
CA LYS A 4 2.91 24.01 8.26
C LYS A 4 2.23 23.85 6.91
N GLN A 5 2.57 24.71 5.98
CA GLN A 5 1.99 24.61 4.65
C GLN A 5 2.40 23.31 3.97
N THR A 6 3.66 22.91 4.19
CA THR A 6 4.13 21.66 3.63
C THR A 6 3.33 20.49 4.18
N ASN A 7 3.09 20.50 5.48
CA ASN A 7 2.29 19.43 6.09
C ASN A 7 0.89 19.40 5.55
N ILE A 8 0.30 20.56 5.34
CA ILE A 8 -1.04 20.65 4.78
C ILE A 8 -1.05 20.11 3.36
N LYS A 9 -0.01 20.39 2.59
CA LYS A 9 0.09 19.85 1.24
C LYS A 9 0.12 18.35 1.25
N ASN A 10 0.87 17.76 2.18
CA ASN A 10 0.96 16.31 2.26
C ASN A 10 -0.40 15.70 2.55
N LYS A 11 -1.16 16.30 3.45
CA LYS A 11 -2.50 15.82 3.75
C LYS A 11 -3.40 15.96 2.54
N LYS A 12 -3.27 17.06 1.84
CA LYS A 12 -4.08 17.30 0.67
C LYS A 12 -3.78 16.28 -0.43
N LEU A 13 -2.51 15.99 -0.63
CA LEU A 13 -2.13 14.97 -1.60
C LEU A 13 -2.74 13.63 -1.27
N ALA A 14 -2.74 13.27 0.02
CA ALA A 14 -3.32 12.01 0.44
C ALA A 14 -4.81 11.96 0.16
N LEU A 15 -5.50 13.09 0.35
CA LEU A 15 -6.94 13.14 0.11
C LEU A 15 -7.27 13.10 -1.39
N ASP A 16 -6.40 13.70 -2.20
CA ASP A 16 -6.63 13.78 -3.64
C ASP A 16 -6.05 12.61 -4.41
N PHE A 17 -5.34 11.74 -3.72
CA PHE A 17 -4.68 10.63 -4.38
C PHE A 17 -5.68 9.63 -4.95
N LYS A 18 -5.50 9.29 -6.21
CA LYS A 18 -6.29 8.27 -6.87
C LYS A 18 -5.39 7.09 -7.19
N PRO A 19 -5.67 5.93 -6.62
CA PRO A 19 -4.79 4.77 -6.86
C PRO A 19 -4.91 4.26 -8.29
N SER A 20 -3.82 3.68 -8.74
CA SER A 20 -3.79 3.00 -10.03
C SER A 20 -4.22 1.55 -9.80
N MET A 21 -5.19 1.07 -10.56
CA MET A 21 -5.61 -0.32 -10.45
C MET A 21 -4.47 -1.28 -10.78
N THR A 22 -3.64 -0.92 -11.73
CA THR A 22 -2.47 -1.74 -12.07
C THR A 22 -1.52 -1.84 -10.88
N ALA A 23 -1.25 -0.72 -10.21
CA ALA A 23 -0.38 -0.74 -9.04
C ALA A 23 -1.00 -1.52 -7.89
N LEU A 24 -2.29 -1.32 -7.63
CA LEU A 24 -2.98 -2.06 -6.58
C LEU A 24 -2.93 -3.56 -6.84
N SER A 25 -3.18 -3.95 -8.08
CA SER A 25 -3.16 -5.35 -8.47
C SER A 25 -1.79 -5.98 -8.20
N ARG A 26 -0.71 -5.28 -8.57
CA ARG A 26 0.64 -5.76 -8.32
C ARG A 26 0.95 -5.88 -6.84
N ILE A 27 0.55 -4.88 -6.06
CA ILE A 27 0.77 -4.89 -4.63
C ILE A 27 0.03 -6.05 -3.98
N MET A 28 -1.24 -6.19 -4.31
CA MET A 28 -2.07 -7.24 -3.72
C MET A 28 -1.57 -8.62 -4.10
N GLN A 29 -1.22 -8.81 -5.37
CA GLN A 29 -0.70 -10.08 -5.85
C GLN A 29 0.59 -10.45 -5.10
N THR A 30 1.49 -9.49 -4.94
CA THR A 30 2.74 -9.69 -4.24
C THR A 30 2.50 -10.09 -2.78
N MET A 31 1.56 -9.41 -2.13
CA MET A 31 1.26 -9.71 -0.74
C MET A 31 0.59 -11.07 -0.56
N ILE A 32 -0.22 -11.47 -1.52
CA ILE A 32 -0.81 -12.82 -1.49
C ILE A 32 0.29 -13.87 -1.61
N GLU A 33 1.23 -13.65 -2.52
CA GLU A 33 2.27 -14.64 -2.79
C GLU A 33 3.34 -14.70 -1.72
N ASN A 34 3.75 -13.54 -1.22
CA ASN A 34 4.91 -13.46 -0.34
C ASN A 34 4.58 -13.25 1.13
N GLY A 35 3.34 -12.91 1.43
CA GLY A 35 2.94 -12.60 2.80
C GLY A 35 3.37 -11.20 3.21
N SER A 36 3.65 -11.01 4.49
CA SER A 36 4.02 -9.70 4.99
C SER A 36 5.44 -9.33 4.59
N GLU A 37 5.63 -8.08 4.18
CA GLU A 37 6.93 -7.59 3.77
C GLU A 37 7.08 -6.13 4.15
N CYS A 38 8.33 -5.70 4.35
CA CYS A 38 8.59 -4.28 4.53
C CYS A 38 8.37 -3.55 3.20
N LYS A 39 8.19 -2.25 3.26
CA LYS A 39 7.87 -1.47 2.08
C LYS A 39 8.95 -1.53 1.00
N THR A 40 10.21 -1.53 1.40
CA THR A 40 11.30 -1.59 0.44
C THR A 40 11.24 -2.88 -0.38
N LYS A 41 11.09 -4.00 0.30
CA LYS A 41 11.02 -5.28 -0.39
C LYS A 41 9.76 -5.38 -1.23
N LEU A 42 8.66 -4.89 -0.70
CA LEU A 42 7.40 -4.90 -1.42
C LEU A 42 7.48 -4.10 -2.72
N SER A 43 8.15 -2.94 -2.69
CA SER A 43 8.30 -2.15 -3.90
C SER A 43 9.12 -2.87 -4.96
N LEU A 44 10.16 -3.58 -4.54
CA LEU A 44 10.97 -4.35 -5.46
C LEU A 44 10.18 -5.51 -6.06
N ASP A 45 9.50 -6.26 -5.23
CA ASP A 45 8.76 -7.44 -5.67
C ASP A 45 7.54 -7.08 -6.53
N ALA A 46 6.90 -5.96 -6.23
CA ALA A 46 5.76 -5.50 -7.03
C ALA A 46 6.19 -4.69 -8.25
N ASN A 47 7.50 -4.46 -8.38
CA ASN A 47 8.07 -3.70 -9.48
C ASN A 47 7.48 -2.29 -9.56
N LEU A 48 7.47 -1.61 -8.42
CA LEU A 48 6.98 -0.25 -8.31
C LEU A 48 8.05 0.61 -7.67
N ASN A 49 8.11 1.86 -8.09
CA ASN A 49 8.99 2.78 -7.44
C ASN A 49 8.51 3.01 -6.00
N TYR A 50 9.45 3.22 -5.10
CA TYR A 50 9.15 3.27 -3.67
C TYR A 50 8.12 4.35 -3.32
N ALA A 51 8.28 5.54 -3.86
CA ALA A 51 7.35 6.64 -3.58
C ALA A 51 5.95 6.31 -4.03
N ARG A 52 5.84 5.66 -5.19
CA ARG A 52 4.55 5.26 -5.70
C ARG A 52 3.92 4.17 -4.83
N LEU A 53 4.73 3.23 -4.40
CA LEU A 53 4.25 2.18 -3.50
C LEU A 53 3.73 2.78 -2.21
N VAL A 54 4.49 3.68 -1.60
CA VAL A 54 4.12 4.26 -0.31
C VAL A 54 2.77 4.97 -0.39
N ARG A 55 2.52 5.70 -1.47
CA ARG A 55 1.23 6.37 -1.63
C ARG A 55 0.08 5.37 -1.66
N HIS A 56 0.28 4.27 -2.37
CA HIS A 56 -0.75 3.23 -2.44
C HIS A 56 -0.94 2.54 -1.10
N ILE A 57 0.14 2.32 -0.35
CA ILE A 57 0.04 1.72 0.98
C ILE A 57 -0.75 2.62 1.92
N VAL A 58 -0.50 3.93 1.88
CA VAL A 58 -1.26 4.87 2.71
C VAL A 58 -2.75 4.80 2.36
N TRP A 59 -3.06 4.75 1.07
CA TRP A 59 -4.45 4.64 0.63
C TRP A 59 -5.08 3.34 1.14
N LEU A 60 -4.35 2.24 1.01
CA LEU A 60 -4.84 0.94 1.48
C LEU A 60 -5.05 0.90 2.98
N GLU A 61 -4.15 1.53 3.74
CA GLU A 61 -4.30 1.62 5.18
C GLU A 61 -5.55 2.40 5.57
N LYS A 62 -5.80 3.49 4.88
CA LYS A 62 -6.98 4.30 5.16
C LYS A 62 -8.27 3.56 4.86
N LYS A 63 -8.24 2.67 3.89
CA LYS A 63 -9.39 1.84 3.56
C LYS A 63 -9.52 0.61 4.45
N GLY A 64 -8.57 0.39 5.36
CA GLY A 64 -8.59 -0.76 6.24
C GLY A 64 -8.24 -2.06 5.56
N LEU A 65 -7.51 -2.00 4.44
CA LEU A 65 -7.17 -3.18 3.66
C LEU A 65 -5.80 -3.73 4.00
N VAL A 66 -4.92 -2.90 4.53
CA VAL A 66 -3.62 -3.33 5.03
C VAL A 66 -3.35 -2.64 6.36
N GLU A 67 -2.42 -3.18 7.12
CA GLU A 67 -1.95 -2.55 8.34
C GLU A 67 -0.46 -2.78 8.47
N SER A 68 0.18 -1.97 9.29
CA SER A 68 1.61 -2.09 9.55
C SER A 68 1.80 -2.85 10.85
N LYS A 69 2.73 -3.79 10.86
CA LYS A 69 3.07 -4.57 12.05
C LYS A 69 4.56 -4.51 12.29
N VAL A 70 4.94 -4.42 13.54
CA VAL A 70 6.35 -4.48 13.91
C VAL A 70 6.71 -5.94 14.18
N GLU A 71 7.66 -6.45 13.41
CA GLU A 71 8.14 -7.83 13.56
C GLU A 71 9.66 -7.80 13.49
N ASP A 72 10.33 -8.35 14.51
CA ASP A 72 11.79 -8.42 14.54
C ASP A 72 12.45 -7.06 14.26
N ASN A 73 11.93 -6.02 14.91
CA ASN A 73 12.43 -4.65 14.76
C ASN A 73 12.23 -4.06 13.36
N LYS A 74 11.39 -4.69 12.56
CA LYS A 74 11.06 -4.19 11.22
C LYS A 74 9.57 -3.91 11.15
N ILE A 75 9.23 -2.94 10.33
CA ILE A 75 7.82 -2.62 10.09
C ILE A 75 7.42 -3.29 8.78
N ASN A 76 6.51 -4.24 8.88
CA ASN A 76 6.01 -4.96 7.73
C ASN A 76 4.56 -4.57 7.45
N VAL A 77 4.18 -4.63 6.18
CA VAL A 77 2.80 -4.39 5.76
C VAL A 77 2.11 -5.74 5.63
N VAL A 78 0.93 -5.85 6.22
CA VAL A 78 0.16 -7.10 6.16
C VAL A 78 -1.25 -6.82 5.69
N LEU A 79 -1.87 -7.80 5.03
CA LEU A 79 -3.26 -7.69 4.64
C LEU A 79 -4.18 -7.91 5.84
N THR A 80 -5.21 -7.08 5.96
CA THR A 80 -6.28 -7.34 6.91
C THR A 80 -7.24 -8.36 6.30
N GLU A 81 -8.24 -8.79 7.04
CA GLU A 81 -9.26 -9.68 6.47
C GLU A 81 -9.95 -9.03 5.28
N ASN A 82 -10.30 -7.75 5.42
CA ASN A 82 -10.89 -7.03 4.30
C ASN A 82 -9.93 -6.90 3.14
N GLY A 83 -8.64 -6.76 3.45
CA GLY A 83 -7.61 -6.71 2.43
C GLY A 83 -7.50 -7.99 1.65
N LYS A 84 -7.64 -9.12 2.31
CA LYS A 84 -7.60 -10.42 1.64
C LYS A 84 -8.75 -10.58 0.68
N THR A 85 -9.94 -10.15 1.09
CA THR A 85 -11.12 -10.18 0.23
C THR A 85 -10.92 -9.29 -0.98
N PHE A 86 -10.43 -8.09 -0.75
CA PHE A 86 -10.16 -7.13 -1.82
C PHE A 86 -9.13 -7.69 -2.81
N ALA A 87 -8.07 -8.26 -2.29
CA ALA A 87 -7.01 -8.84 -3.11
C ALA A 87 -7.54 -9.96 -4.00
N SER A 88 -8.38 -10.82 -3.44
CA SER A 88 -9.00 -11.90 -4.20
C SER A 88 -9.87 -11.37 -5.32
N THR A 89 -10.62 -10.31 -5.04
CA THR A 89 -11.50 -9.69 -6.03
C THR A 89 -10.68 -9.12 -7.18
N ILE A 90 -9.63 -8.39 -6.87
CA ILE A 90 -8.77 -7.79 -7.89
C ILE A 90 -8.08 -8.86 -8.72
N SER A 91 -7.56 -9.90 -8.08
CA SER A 91 -6.88 -10.99 -8.79
C SER A 91 -7.84 -11.71 -9.72
N GLY A 92 -9.07 -11.93 -9.27
CA GLY A 92 -10.09 -12.54 -10.12
C GLY A 92 -10.37 -11.72 -11.35
N ILE A 93 -10.40 -10.40 -11.21
CA ILE A 93 -10.67 -9.51 -12.33
C ILE A 93 -9.52 -9.55 -13.33
N SER A 94 -8.28 -9.62 -12.84
CA SER A 94 -7.14 -9.56 -13.74
C SER A 94 -6.92 -10.86 -14.51
N GLN A 95 -7.64 -11.87 -14.19
CA GLN A 95 -7.61 -13.10 -14.98
C GLN A 95 -8.61 -13.05 -16.11
#